data_33795d16590357387ea5656064328f99
#
_entry.id   33795d16590357387ea5656064328f99
#
_cell.length_a   1.000
_cell.length_b   1.000
_cell.length_c   1.000
_cell.angle_alpha   90.00
_cell.angle_beta   90.00
_cell.angle_gamma   90.00
#
_symmetry.space_group_name_H-M   'P 1'
#
loop_
_entity.id
_entity.type
_entity.pdbx_description
1 polymer ?
#
loop_
_entity_poly.entity_id
_entity_poly.type
_entity_poly.pdbx_seq_one_letter_code
_entity_poly.pdbx_strand_id
1 'polypeptide(L)'
;MALINDPNHDFSALPTGAYPASSLAVSALSDAAPLHPPLLPTVLRPSAHFMLGHPARLIALGFGSGLSRIAPGTAGTLWAWLAFWAMQQYLSSAQIGWVIAASIPLGWWACTVCAQHMRVADPGAIVWDEIVAFWLILWIASPAGFWAQLAAFALFRYFDAAKPGPVAWADTLFKGFGPRGGWGIVFDDLVAAGCTLLVIALWRF
;
A
#
# COMPACT_ATOMS: atom_id res chain seq x y z
N MET A 1 -20.55 44.84 35.27
CA MET A 1 -20.23 46.23 35.25
C MET A 1 -19.71 46.49 33.84
N ALA A 2 -20.62 46.66 32.97
CA ALA A 2 -21.17 47.84 32.33
C ALA A 2 -20.06 48.65 31.64
N LEU A 3 -20.28 48.79 30.32
CA LEU A 3 -20.16 50.05 29.60
C LEU A 3 -19.52 49.85 28.23
N ILE A 4 -19.89 50.37 27.16
CA ILE A 4 -20.93 51.32 26.72
C ILE A 4 -20.95 51.23 25.23
N ASN A 5 -22.09 51.12 24.62
CA ASN A 5 -22.33 51.34 23.21
C ASN A 5 -22.35 52.84 22.98
N ASP A 6 -21.40 53.43 22.25
CA ASP A 6 -21.44 54.82 21.79
C ASP A 6 -21.80 54.86 20.30
N PRO A 7 -23.01 55.31 19.93
CA PRO A 7 -23.47 55.30 18.55
C PRO A 7 -23.00 56.49 17.69
N ASN A 8 -22.06 57.33 18.14
CA ASN A 8 -21.66 58.54 17.45
C ASN A 8 -20.16 58.61 17.09
N HIS A 9 -19.55 57.53 16.67
CA HIS A 9 -18.25 57.62 16.02
C HIS A 9 -18.42 57.91 14.52
N ASP A 10 -18.26 59.18 14.17
CA ASP A 10 -18.24 59.70 12.81
C ASP A 10 -16.97 59.24 12.08
N PHE A 11 -17.10 58.36 11.11
CA PHE A 11 -16.02 57.79 10.29
C PHE A 11 -15.63 58.68 9.08
N SER A 12 -15.97 59.96 9.08
CA SER A 12 -15.77 60.85 7.92
C SER A 12 -14.39 61.50 7.83
N ALA A 13 -13.38 61.10 8.61
CA ALA A 13 -12.07 61.72 8.60
C ALA A 13 -10.89 60.70 8.52
N LEU A 14 -10.91 59.86 7.46
CA LEU A 14 -9.66 59.17 7.08
C LEU A 14 -8.99 59.97 5.95
N PRO A 15 -7.71 60.35 6.09
CA PRO A 15 -6.98 61.01 5.04
C PRO A 15 -6.75 60.08 3.87
N THR A 16 -7.23 60.42 2.69
CA THR A 16 -6.93 59.78 1.40
C THR A 16 -5.45 60.08 1.06
N GLY A 17 -4.54 59.43 1.78
CA GLY A 17 -3.15 59.39 1.41
C GLY A 17 -2.93 58.27 0.43
N ALA A 18 -2.81 58.57 -0.85
CA ALA A 18 -2.36 57.65 -1.87
C ALA A 18 -0.94 57.18 -1.52
N TYR A 19 -0.82 55.96 -1.03
CA TYR A 19 0.46 55.29 -0.97
C TYR A 19 0.90 54.96 -2.41
N PRO A 20 2.04 55.41 -2.89
CA PRO A 20 2.57 54.93 -4.15
C PRO A 20 2.92 53.45 -3.95
N ALA A 21 2.18 52.59 -4.58
CA ALA A 21 2.56 51.18 -4.68
C ALA A 21 3.89 51.15 -5.44
N SER A 22 4.97 51.07 -4.69
CA SER A 22 6.30 50.95 -5.26
C SER A 22 6.34 49.60 -6.02
N SER A 23 6.45 49.68 -7.34
CA SER A 23 6.61 48.54 -8.25
C SER A 23 7.79 47.62 -7.86
N LEU A 24 8.66 48.08 -6.98
CA LEU A 24 9.75 47.32 -6.40
C LEU A 24 9.33 46.24 -5.38
N ALA A 25 8.15 46.40 -4.73
CA ALA A 25 7.67 45.40 -3.78
C ALA A 25 7.05 44.17 -4.48
N VAL A 26 6.54 44.35 -5.69
CA VAL A 26 5.96 43.25 -6.48
C VAL A 26 7.07 42.40 -7.13
N SER A 27 8.17 43.03 -7.54
CA SER A 27 9.30 42.30 -8.13
C SER A 27 10.10 41.49 -7.08
N ALA A 28 10.17 41.96 -5.84
CA ALA A 28 10.84 41.26 -4.75
C ALA A 28 10.08 39.98 -4.26
N LEU A 29 8.78 39.91 -4.52
CA LEU A 29 7.96 38.70 -4.22
C LEU A 29 8.09 37.60 -5.29
N SER A 30 8.56 37.98 -6.50
CA SER A 30 8.80 37.04 -7.61
C SER A 30 10.08 36.20 -7.40
N ASP A 31 11.05 36.72 -6.68
CA ASP A 31 12.35 36.06 -6.44
C ASP A 31 12.44 35.36 -5.08
N ALA A 32 11.34 35.33 -4.32
CA ALA A 32 11.27 34.54 -3.11
C ALA A 32 11.37 33.06 -3.48
N ALA A 33 12.45 32.38 -3.07
CA ALA A 33 12.61 30.97 -3.17
C ALA A 33 11.34 30.29 -2.60
N PRO A 34 10.80 29.23 -3.22
CA PRO A 34 9.57 28.59 -2.77
C PRO A 34 9.72 28.20 -1.29
N LEU A 35 8.78 28.65 -0.45
CA LEU A 35 8.78 28.47 1.01
C LEU A 35 8.74 26.99 1.44
N HIS A 36 8.55 26.08 0.47
CA HIS A 36 8.57 24.64 0.68
C HIS A 36 9.63 23.99 -0.21
N PRO A 37 10.47 23.10 0.35
CA PRO A 37 11.37 22.31 -0.48
C PRO A 37 10.54 21.56 -1.54
N PRO A 38 11.04 21.42 -2.78
CA PRO A 38 10.33 20.74 -3.83
C PRO A 38 9.97 19.33 -3.36
N LEU A 39 8.68 19.01 -3.41
CA LEU A 39 8.22 17.66 -3.08
C LEU A 39 8.92 16.70 -4.04
N LEU A 40 9.71 15.78 -3.47
CA LEU A 40 10.34 14.75 -4.29
C LEU A 40 9.24 13.95 -5.01
N PRO A 41 9.45 13.59 -6.29
CA PRO A 41 8.41 12.92 -7.08
C PRO A 41 7.97 11.59 -6.46
N THR A 42 6.68 11.29 -6.53
CA THR A 42 6.15 9.97 -6.17
C THR A 42 6.57 8.94 -7.22
N VAL A 43 6.94 7.74 -6.79
CA VAL A 43 7.29 6.64 -7.70
C VAL A 43 6.07 5.75 -7.90
N LEU A 44 5.24 6.09 -8.88
CA LEU A 44 4.06 5.28 -9.22
C LEU A 44 4.40 3.97 -9.93
N ARG A 45 5.51 3.97 -10.70
CA ARG A 45 6.01 2.80 -11.43
C ARG A 45 7.48 2.58 -11.10
N PRO A 46 7.80 1.61 -10.23
CA PRO A 46 9.17 1.33 -9.87
C PRO A 46 9.93 0.70 -11.05
N SER A 47 11.22 1.04 -11.16
CA SER A 47 12.13 0.41 -12.11
C SER A 47 12.93 -0.73 -11.44
N ALA A 48 13.57 -1.57 -12.25
CA ALA A 48 14.49 -2.58 -11.72
C ALA A 48 15.63 -1.95 -10.90
N HIS A 49 16.15 -0.79 -11.31
CA HIS A 49 17.17 -0.06 -10.56
C HIS A 49 16.63 0.42 -9.20
N PHE A 50 15.39 0.92 -9.15
CA PHE A 50 14.75 1.27 -7.89
C PHE A 50 14.63 0.05 -6.96
N MET A 51 14.17 -1.07 -7.50
CA MET A 51 14.02 -2.33 -6.75
C MET A 51 15.34 -2.82 -6.16
N LEU A 52 16.39 -2.88 -6.96
CA LEU A 52 17.70 -3.39 -6.54
C LEU A 52 18.46 -2.46 -5.57
N GLY A 53 18.04 -1.21 -5.45
CA GLY A 53 18.68 -0.23 -4.57
C GLY A 53 18.44 -0.45 -3.07
N HIS A 54 17.56 -1.38 -2.65
CA HIS A 54 17.29 -1.63 -1.22
C HIS A 54 16.61 -2.99 -1.01
N PRO A 55 17.02 -3.80 -0.01
CA PRO A 55 16.47 -5.15 0.20
C PRO A 55 14.96 -5.16 0.47
N ALA A 56 14.44 -4.19 1.21
CA ALA A 56 12.99 -4.08 1.43
C ALA A 56 12.20 -3.87 0.13
N ARG A 57 12.74 -3.12 -0.84
CA ARG A 57 12.09 -2.94 -2.15
C ARG A 57 12.12 -4.23 -2.97
N LEU A 58 13.23 -4.96 -2.94
CA LEU A 58 13.37 -6.25 -3.62
C LEU A 58 12.30 -7.24 -3.12
N ILE A 59 12.12 -7.31 -1.81
CA ILE A 59 11.12 -8.17 -1.18
C ILE A 59 9.71 -7.67 -1.49
N ALA A 60 9.39 -6.41 -1.19
CA ALA A 60 8.05 -5.86 -1.36
C ALA A 60 7.56 -5.94 -2.81
N LEU A 61 8.46 -5.77 -3.79
CA LEU A 61 8.16 -5.92 -5.21
C LEU A 61 8.24 -7.38 -5.70
N GLY A 62 8.23 -8.37 -4.81
CA GLY A 62 8.15 -9.79 -5.10
C GLY A 62 9.23 -10.26 -6.05
N PHE A 63 10.49 -9.86 -5.80
CA PHE A 63 11.66 -10.19 -6.64
C PHE A 63 11.49 -9.83 -8.12
N GLY A 64 10.67 -8.81 -8.41
CA GLY A 64 10.44 -8.28 -9.75
C GLY A 64 9.06 -8.59 -10.34
N SER A 65 8.27 -9.47 -9.73
CA SER A 65 6.88 -9.73 -10.18
C SER A 65 6.01 -8.47 -10.11
N GLY A 66 6.20 -7.62 -9.10
CA GLY A 66 5.56 -6.32 -8.95
C GLY A 66 5.95 -5.25 -9.97
N LEU A 67 6.99 -5.49 -10.79
CA LEU A 67 7.34 -4.62 -11.92
C LEU A 67 6.44 -4.83 -13.15
N SER A 68 5.52 -5.79 -13.11
CA SER A 68 4.54 -6.01 -14.17
C SER A 68 3.72 -4.74 -14.44
N ARG A 69 3.57 -4.39 -15.74
CA ARG A 69 2.88 -3.16 -16.15
C ARG A 69 1.36 -3.28 -16.19
N ILE A 70 0.84 -4.50 -16.30
CA ILE A 70 -0.59 -4.75 -16.56
C ILE A 70 -1.30 -5.15 -15.27
N ALA A 71 -0.79 -6.13 -14.55
CA ALA A 71 -1.42 -6.70 -13.36
C ALA A 71 -0.34 -7.19 -12.39
N PRO A 72 0.32 -6.29 -11.63
CA PRO A 72 1.41 -6.67 -10.74
C PRO A 72 0.99 -7.69 -9.69
N GLY A 73 -0.17 -7.53 -9.06
CA GLY A 73 -0.69 -8.48 -8.10
C GLY A 73 -0.96 -9.89 -8.69
N THR A 74 -1.51 -9.97 -9.91
CA THR A 74 -1.65 -11.26 -10.58
C THR A 74 -0.29 -11.90 -10.87
N ALA A 75 0.70 -11.10 -11.29
CA ALA A 75 2.06 -11.58 -11.49
C ALA A 75 2.70 -12.03 -10.17
N GLY A 76 2.48 -11.31 -9.07
CA GLY A 76 2.90 -11.67 -7.72
C GLY A 76 2.30 -12.99 -7.26
N THR A 77 0.98 -13.16 -7.42
CA THR A 77 0.27 -14.40 -7.05
C THR A 77 0.72 -15.59 -7.90
N LEU A 78 0.97 -15.41 -9.21
CA LEU A 78 1.53 -16.47 -10.07
C LEU A 78 2.95 -16.84 -9.65
N TRP A 79 3.78 -15.84 -9.34
CA TRP A 79 5.12 -16.08 -8.80
C TRP A 79 5.06 -16.84 -7.47
N ALA A 80 4.12 -16.47 -6.59
CA ALA A 80 3.88 -17.17 -5.34
C ALA A 80 3.54 -18.65 -5.56
N TRP A 81 2.67 -18.95 -6.54
CA TRP A 81 2.31 -20.31 -6.88
C TRP A 81 3.51 -21.15 -7.31
N LEU A 82 4.33 -20.59 -8.23
CA LEU A 82 5.57 -21.24 -8.68
C LEU A 82 6.55 -21.47 -7.52
N ALA A 83 6.75 -20.46 -6.68
CA ALA A 83 7.64 -20.56 -5.53
C ALA A 83 7.13 -21.59 -4.51
N PHE A 84 5.81 -21.67 -4.27
CA PHE A 84 5.22 -22.66 -3.40
C PHE A 84 5.42 -24.07 -3.93
N TRP A 85 5.21 -24.28 -5.22
CA TRP A 85 5.50 -25.56 -5.87
C TRP A 85 6.96 -25.97 -5.71
N ALA A 86 7.89 -25.04 -5.88
CA ALA A 86 9.31 -25.29 -5.64
C ALA A 86 9.59 -25.61 -4.15
N MET A 87 9.01 -24.86 -3.21
CA MET A 87 9.17 -25.13 -1.77
C MET A 87 8.72 -26.56 -1.40
N GLN A 88 7.63 -27.04 -1.96
CA GLN A 88 7.11 -28.40 -1.69
C GLN A 88 8.08 -29.52 -2.12
N GLN A 89 9.03 -29.26 -3.02
CA GLN A 89 10.01 -30.26 -3.44
C GLN A 89 11.13 -30.46 -2.38
N TYR A 90 11.41 -29.43 -1.57
CA TYR A 90 12.58 -29.40 -0.70
C TYR A 90 12.23 -29.23 0.79
N LEU A 91 11.04 -28.76 1.10
CA LEU A 91 10.61 -28.44 2.46
C LEU A 91 9.42 -29.30 2.90
N SER A 92 9.44 -29.71 4.15
CA SER A 92 8.27 -30.30 4.80
C SER A 92 7.16 -29.26 5.01
N SER A 93 5.90 -29.73 5.19
CA SER A 93 4.76 -28.85 5.46
C SER A 93 5.00 -27.95 6.68
N ALA A 94 5.63 -28.46 7.74
CA ALA A 94 5.97 -27.66 8.93
C ALA A 94 6.99 -26.57 8.62
N GLN A 95 8.01 -26.87 7.80
CA GLN A 95 9.02 -25.88 7.38
C GLN A 95 8.39 -24.79 6.51
N ILE A 96 7.49 -25.14 5.58
CA ILE A 96 6.72 -24.17 4.79
C ILE A 96 5.89 -23.27 5.72
N GLY A 97 5.22 -23.82 6.72
CA GLY A 97 4.51 -23.04 7.74
C GLY A 97 5.41 -22.02 8.45
N TRP A 98 6.64 -22.40 8.81
CA TRP A 98 7.61 -21.47 9.40
C TRP A 98 8.09 -20.39 8.42
N VAL A 99 8.27 -20.73 7.14
CA VAL A 99 8.60 -19.75 6.09
C VAL A 99 7.46 -18.72 5.96
N ILE A 100 6.22 -19.17 5.91
CA ILE A 100 5.05 -18.27 5.83
C ILE A 100 4.97 -17.39 7.08
N ALA A 101 5.08 -17.97 8.27
CA ALA A 101 5.03 -17.23 9.53
C ALA A 101 6.11 -16.14 9.62
N ALA A 102 7.34 -16.44 9.17
CA ALA A 102 8.44 -15.46 9.12
C ALA A 102 8.24 -14.41 8.02
N SER A 103 7.57 -14.77 6.93
CA SER A 103 7.31 -13.87 5.79
C SER A 103 6.30 -12.78 6.12
N ILE A 104 5.43 -12.95 7.11
CA ILE A 104 4.46 -11.92 7.53
C ILE A 104 5.17 -10.69 8.15
N PRO A 105 5.97 -10.81 9.22
CA PRO A 105 6.68 -9.65 9.78
C PRO A 105 7.72 -9.07 8.82
N LEU A 106 8.36 -9.92 8.01
CA LEU A 106 9.26 -9.49 6.94
C LEU A 106 8.53 -8.63 5.90
N GLY A 107 7.34 -9.06 5.49
CA GLY A 107 6.48 -8.33 4.56
C GLY A 107 6.02 -7.01 5.15
N TRP A 108 5.55 -7.01 6.37
CA TRP A 108 5.18 -5.76 7.06
C TRP A 108 6.31 -4.73 7.03
N TRP A 109 7.53 -5.12 7.40
CA TRP A 109 8.70 -4.25 7.30
C TRP A 109 8.97 -3.82 5.87
N ALA A 110 9.01 -4.75 4.92
CA ALA A 110 9.36 -4.49 3.53
C ALA A 110 8.34 -3.57 2.83
N CYS A 111 7.04 -3.82 3.01
CA CYS A 111 5.95 -2.99 2.47
C CYS A 111 5.97 -1.59 3.08
N THR A 112 6.19 -1.47 4.42
CA THR A 112 6.32 -0.17 5.09
C THR A 112 7.44 0.67 4.47
N VAL A 113 8.63 0.11 4.34
CA VAL A 113 9.80 0.82 3.80
C VAL A 113 9.62 1.13 2.31
N CYS A 114 9.08 0.19 1.54
CA CYS A 114 8.87 0.37 0.11
C CYS A 114 7.83 1.47 -0.16
N ALA A 115 6.69 1.48 0.52
CA ALA A 115 5.65 2.50 0.40
C ALA A 115 6.19 3.90 0.74
N GLN A 116 7.00 4.03 1.79
CA GLN A 116 7.68 5.27 2.15
C GLN A 116 8.64 5.75 1.05
N HIS A 117 9.44 4.85 0.48
CA HIS A 117 10.36 5.17 -0.60
C HIS A 117 9.65 5.53 -1.90
N MET A 118 8.50 4.94 -2.18
CA MET A 118 7.66 5.28 -3.32
C MET A 118 6.83 6.54 -3.08
N ARG A 119 6.64 6.96 -1.82
CA ARG A 119 5.76 8.06 -1.40
C ARG A 119 4.30 7.86 -1.80
N VAL A 120 3.88 6.63 -1.83
CA VAL A 120 2.50 6.19 -2.06
C VAL A 120 2.12 5.31 -0.88
N ALA A 121 0.97 5.56 -0.27
CA ALA A 121 0.56 4.85 0.94
C ALA A 121 0.27 3.37 0.67
N ASP A 122 -0.28 3.08 -0.50
CA ASP A 122 -0.60 1.74 -0.98
C ASP A 122 -0.24 1.66 -2.47
N PRO A 123 1.03 1.36 -2.81
CA PRO A 123 1.45 1.26 -4.19
C PRO A 123 1.07 -0.10 -4.76
N GLY A 124 0.25 -0.16 -5.80
CA GLY A 124 -0.13 -1.41 -6.46
C GLY A 124 1.00 -2.22 -7.12
N ALA A 125 2.25 -1.79 -6.95
CA ALA A 125 3.45 -2.54 -7.34
C ALA A 125 4.03 -3.38 -6.18
N ILE A 126 3.60 -3.12 -4.95
CA ILE A 126 3.87 -3.99 -3.81
C ILE A 126 2.99 -5.23 -4.00
N VAL A 127 3.59 -6.40 -3.89
CA VAL A 127 2.95 -7.70 -4.17
C VAL A 127 3.37 -8.78 -3.17
N TRP A 128 4.16 -8.44 -2.16
CA TRP A 128 4.59 -9.39 -1.14
C TRP A 128 3.45 -9.87 -0.24
N ASP A 129 2.50 -9.02 0.01
CA ASP A 129 1.23 -9.27 0.69
C ASP A 129 0.45 -10.39 0.00
N GLU A 130 0.22 -10.26 -1.31
CA GLU A 130 -0.45 -11.29 -2.11
C GLU A 130 0.36 -12.60 -2.16
N ILE A 131 1.70 -12.52 -2.20
CA ILE A 131 2.56 -13.69 -2.19
C ILE A 131 2.37 -14.48 -0.89
N VAL A 132 2.46 -13.83 0.25
CA VAL A 132 2.33 -14.47 1.57
C VAL A 132 0.91 -14.99 1.79
N ALA A 133 -0.10 -14.20 1.42
CA ALA A 133 -1.51 -14.57 1.51
C ALA A 133 -1.81 -15.82 0.66
N PHE A 134 -1.29 -15.88 -0.57
CA PHE A 134 -1.51 -17.03 -1.44
C PHE A 134 -0.73 -18.27 -0.98
N TRP A 135 0.49 -18.12 -0.43
CA TRP A 135 1.19 -19.23 0.21
C TRP A 135 0.40 -19.82 1.38
N LEU A 136 -0.22 -18.97 2.19
CA LEU A 136 -1.07 -19.40 3.30
C LEU A 136 -2.27 -20.23 2.80
N ILE A 137 -2.93 -19.79 1.73
CA ILE A 137 -4.03 -20.52 1.10
C ILE A 137 -3.56 -21.89 0.62
N LEU A 138 -2.48 -21.94 -0.15
CA LEU A 138 -1.96 -23.20 -0.70
C LEU A 138 -1.52 -24.16 0.40
N TRP A 139 -0.90 -23.65 1.46
CA TRP A 139 -0.44 -24.46 2.59
C TRP A 139 -1.60 -25.10 3.36
N ILE A 140 -2.64 -24.33 3.70
CA ILE A 140 -3.81 -24.82 4.44
C ILE A 140 -4.65 -25.74 3.56
N ALA A 141 -4.80 -25.42 2.26
CA ALA A 141 -5.57 -26.24 1.33
C ALA A 141 -4.84 -27.52 0.88
N SER A 142 -3.56 -27.66 1.19
CA SER A 142 -2.76 -28.84 0.79
C SER A 142 -3.18 -30.11 1.55
N PRO A 143 -3.10 -31.30 0.88
CA PRO A 143 -2.79 -31.51 -0.54
C PRO A 143 -3.95 -31.12 -1.46
N ALA A 144 -3.65 -30.38 -2.54
CA ALA A 144 -4.65 -29.94 -3.50
C ALA A 144 -4.14 -30.18 -4.94
N GLY A 145 -5.00 -30.77 -5.77
CA GLY A 145 -4.70 -30.93 -7.20
C GLY A 145 -4.69 -29.59 -7.94
N PHE A 146 -4.16 -29.60 -9.16
CA PHE A 146 -4.00 -28.39 -10.00
C PHE A 146 -5.28 -27.55 -10.11
N TRP A 147 -6.41 -28.18 -10.40
CA TRP A 147 -7.69 -27.46 -10.56
C TRP A 147 -8.20 -26.81 -9.28
N ALA A 148 -7.94 -27.44 -8.13
CA ALA A 148 -8.27 -26.86 -6.83
C ALA A 148 -7.37 -25.66 -6.51
N GLN A 149 -6.08 -25.72 -6.86
CA GLN A 149 -5.17 -24.60 -6.72
C GLN A 149 -5.53 -23.45 -7.68
N LEU A 150 -5.95 -23.75 -8.91
CA LEU A 150 -6.43 -22.76 -9.87
C LEU A 150 -7.72 -22.07 -9.38
N ALA A 151 -8.66 -22.82 -8.82
CA ALA A 151 -9.85 -22.27 -8.21
C ALA A 151 -9.50 -21.37 -7.01
N ALA A 152 -8.57 -21.80 -6.16
CA ALA A 152 -8.06 -20.99 -5.05
C ALA A 152 -7.41 -19.69 -5.54
N PHE A 153 -6.64 -19.75 -6.62
CA PHE A 153 -6.04 -18.57 -7.26
C PHE A 153 -7.13 -17.60 -7.74
N ALA A 154 -8.13 -18.08 -8.48
CA ALA A 154 -9.20 -17.24 -9.01
C ALA A 154 -10.04 -16.60 -7.88
N LEU A 155 -10.37 -17.37 -6.84
CA LEU A 155 -11.10 -16.87 -5.67
C LEU A 155 -10.29 -15.81 -4.91
N PHE A 156 -9.03 -16.08 -4.64
CA PHE A 156 -8.16 -15.12 -3.96
C PHE A 156 -8.06 -13.82 -4.74
N ARG A 157 -7.78 -13.88 -6.05
CA ARG A 157 -7.72 -12.68 -6.90
C ARG A 157 -9.06 -11.93 -6.96
N TYR A 158 -10.19 -12.64 -6.90
CA TYR A 158 -11.50 -12.00 -6.79
C TYR A 158 -11.65 -11.22 -5.47
N PHE A 159 -11.36 -11.86 -4.33
CA PHE A 159 -11.51 -11.23 -3.01
C PHE A 159 -10.56 -10.05 -2.83
N ASP A 160 -9.33 -10.18 -3.27
CA ASP A 160 -8.31 -9.13 -3.19
C ASP A 160 -8.64 -7.94 -4.13
N ALA A 161 -8.97 -8.18 -5.40
CA ALA A 161 -9.23 -7.11 -6.36
C ALA A 161 -10.59 -6.43 -6.17
N ALA A 162 -11.66 -7.20 -5.88
CA ALA A 162 -13.01 -6.68 -5.71
C ALA A 162 -13.30 -6.20 -4.29
N LYS A 163 -12.50 -6.64 -3.31
CA LYS A 163 -12.59 -6.31 -1.87
C LYS A 163 -14.04 -6.37 -1.32
N PRO A 164 -14.80 -7.46 -1.51
CA PRO A 164 -16.17 -7.53 -1.01
C PRO A 164 -16.22 -7.64 0.52
N GLY A 165 -17.20 -6.98 1.15
CA GLY A 165 -17.57 -7.14 2.55
C GLY A 165 -16.40 -7.07 3.55
N PRO A 166 -15.96 -8.22 4.15
CA PRO A 166 -14.92 -8.23 5.17
C PRO A 166 -13.58 -7.70 4.69
N VAL A 167 -13.22 -7.89 3.40
CA VAL A 167 -11.96 -7.41 2.83
C VAL A 167 -11.99 -5.88 2.70
N ALA A 168 -13.10 -5.28 2.25
CA ALA A 168 -13.26 -3.84 2.22
C ALA A 168 -13.15 -3.22 3.63
N TRP A 169 -13.74 -3.86 4.63
CA TRP A 169 -13.60 -3.45 6.01
C TRP A 169 -12.13 -3.50 6.47
N ALA A 170 -11.41 -4.59 6.22
CA ALA A 170 -10.00 -4.73 6.54
C ALA A 170 -9.14 -3.65 5.88
N ASP A 171 -9.37 -3.37 4.59
CA ASP A 171 -8.69 -2.34 3.81
C ASP A 171 -8.85 -0.94 4.42
N THR A 172 -9.94 -0.66 5.14
CA THR A 172 -10.16 0.66 5.76
C THR A 172 -9.49 0.84 7.12
N LEU A 173 -9.14 -0.25 7.83
CA LEU A 173 -8.68 -0.20 9.22
C LEU A 173 -7.31 0.45 9.40
N PHE A 174 -6.38 0.23 8.48
CA PHE A 174 -4.97 0.58 8.65
C PHE A 174 -4.44 1.42 7.48
N LYS A 175 -5.20 2.41 7.02
CA LYS A 175 -4.77 3.32 5.95
C LYS A 175 -3.66 4.27 6.40
N GLY A 176 -2.82 4.69 5.45
CA GLY A 176 -1.81 5.74 5.64
C GLY A 176 -0.37 5.26 5.46
N PHE A 177 0.56 6.07 5.95
CA PHE A 177 2.00 5.80 5.88
C PHE A 177 2.54 5.21 7.18
N GLY A 178 3.77 4.68 7.10
CA GLY A 178 4.50 4.14 8.24
C GLY A 178 4.07 2.71 8.61
N PRO A 179 4.43 2.25 9.82
CA PRO A 179 4.20 0.86 10.24
C PRO A 179 2.73 0.44 10.21
N ARG A 180 1.82 1.37 10.53
CA ARG A 180 0.37 1.12 10.49
C ARG A 180 -0.12 0.89 9.06
N GLY A 181 0.32 1.73 8.10
CA GLY A 181 -0.03 1.56 6.70
C GLY A 181 0.57 0.29 6.09
N GLY A 182 1.85 0.02 6.37
CA GLY A 182 2.49 -1.22 5.94
C GLY A 182 1.83 -2.48 6.50
N TRP A 183 1.28 -2.42 7.74
CA TRP A 183 0.46 -3.51 8.26
C TRP A 183 -0.87 -3.63 7.51
N GLY A 184 -1.48 -2.49 7.12
CA GLY A 184 -2.71 -2.47 6.34
C GLY A 184 -2.57 -3.21 5.02
N ILE A 185 -1.47 -2.96 4.29
CA ILE A 185 -1.15 -3.63 3.02
C ILE A 185 -1.13 -5.16 3.18
N VAL A 186 -0.55 -5.68 4.26
CA VAL A 186 -0.49 -7.14 4.49
C VAL A 186 -1.81 -7.69 5.04
N PHE A 187 -2.52 -6.91 5.85
CA PHE A 187 -3.67 -7.39 6.59
C PHE A 187 -4.91 -7.64 5.72
N ASP A 188 -5.20 -6.77 4.78
CA ASP A 188 -6.36 -6.93 3.89
C ASP A 188 -6.23 -8.19 3.00
N ASP A 189 -5.03 -8.51 2.56
CA ASP A 189 -4.76 -9.73 1.80
C ASP A 189 -4.85 -11.00 2.65
N LEU A 190 -4.44 -10.94 3.93
CA LEU A 190 -4.67 -12.05 4.86
C LEU A 190 -6.17 -12.28 5.10
N VAL A 191 -6.97 -11.21 5.14
CA VAL A 191 -8.44 -11.33 5.22
C VAL A 191 -9.02 -11.89 3.92
N ALA A 192 -8.52 -11.47 2.75
CA ALA A 192 -8.91 -12.05 1.46
C ALA A 192 -8.56 -13.54 1.38
N ALA A 193 -7.40 -13.95 1.92
CA ALA A 193 -7.03 -15.36 2.05
C ALA A 193 -7.99 -16.13 2.96
N GLY A 194 -8.36 -15.54 4.10
CA GLY A 194 -9.36 -16.13 5.02
C GLY A 194 -10.72 -16.34 4.35
N CYS A 195 -11.22 -15.35 3.60
CA CYS A 195 -12.45 -15.46 2.82
C CYS A 195 -12.35 -16.56 1.75
N THR A 196 -11.21 -16.65 1.06
CA THR A 196 -10.94 -17.68 0.07
C THR A 196 -10.98 -19.08 0.70
N LEU A 197 -10.29 -19.25 1.83
CA LEU A 197 -10.26 -20.54 2.56
C LEU A 197 -11.65 -20.93 3.08
N LEU A 198 -12.44 -19.96 3.53
CA LEU A 198 -13.82 -20.20 3.97
C LEU A 198 -14.68 -20.75 2.80
N VAL A 199 -14.60 -20.15 1.62
CA VAL A 199 -15.32 -20.62 0.44
C VAL A 199 -14.86 -22.03 0.04
N ILE A 200 -13.55 -22.29 0.05
CA ILE A 200 -12.99 -23.62 -0.26
C ILE A 200 -13.47 -24.66 0.77
N ALA A 201 -13.50 -24.30 2.07
CA ALA A 201 -13.98 -25.18 3.12
C ALA A 201 -15.45 -25.54 2.92
N LEU A 202 -16.31 -24.55 2.65
CA LEU A 202 -17.73 -24.75 2.40
C LEU A 202 -18.00 -25.59 1.14
N TRP A 203 -17.10 -25.59 0.18
CA TRP A 203 -17.27 -26.42 -1.03
C TRP A 203 -16.82 -27.87 -0.83
N ARG A 204 -15.89 -28.11 0.11
CA ARG A 204 -15.39 -29.47 0.40
C ARG A 204 -16.31 -30.28 1.30
N PHE A 205 -17.29 -29.66 1.95
CA PHE A 205 -18.30 -30.28 2.80
C PHE A 205 -19.69 -30.17 2.16
#